data_d044707df1ddd8e2daa93fe0fe292e2f
#
_entry.id   d044707df1ddd8e2daa93fe0fe292e2f
#
_cell.length_a   1.000
_cell.length_b   1.000
_cell.length_c   1.000
_cell.angle_alpha   90.00
_cell.angle_beta   90.00
_cell.angle_gamma   90.00
#
_symmetry.space_group_name_H-M   'P 1'
#
loop_
_entity.id
_entity.type
_entity.pdbx_description
1 polymer ?
#
loop_
_entity_poly.entity_id
_entity_poly.type
_entity_poly.pdbx_seq_one_letter_code
_entity_poly.pdbx_strand_id
1 'polypeptide(L)'
;MSAPITLPPVLERYELKYMIPIEYVEPITDFISLYCSLDYHSETAKADNYFYSVNSLYFDTPRYEFLKQRIAGQAHRVNMRARTYGDGSKPPYFLEIKQRMGIPGVVRKYRATVADEEWPSLLTDPNFRIADTDSAKERANKELFLRLAISNAIEPKILTKYQRRAFFSTVDEYVRVTMDANMQYRKQDDYALVSTYGMTNYDNETIYAVNTASDANVVLEIKCNIGEVPQWVLSLVNLFELKQQAFSKYATSTLVSHVDNGDWFMSSDRKSRHSFS
;
A
#
# COMPACT_ATOMS: atom_id res chain seq x y z
N MET A 1 -31.31 23.69 -2.38
CA MET A 1 -29.90 24.12 -2.22
C MET A 1 -29.11 22.85 -1.97
N SER A 2 -28.28 22.40 -2.91
CA SER A 2 -27.41 21.24 -2.73
C SER A 2 -26.32 21.59 -1.71
N ALA A 3 -26.12 20.71 -0.70
CA ALA A 3 -25.04 20.86 0.26
C ALA A 3 -23.69 20.98 -0.48
N PRO A 4 -22.78 21.84 -0.03
CA PRO A 4 -21.47 21.97 -0.66
C PRO A 4 -20.75 20.62 -0.59
N ILE A 5 -20.24 20.14 -1.72
CA ILE A 5 -19.39 18.96 -1.80
C ILE A 5 -18.09 19.31 -1.06
N THR A 6 -17.98 18.89 0.20
CA THR A 6 -16.71 18.96 0.94
C THR A 6 -15.76 17.95 0.34
N LEU A 7 -14.78 18.42 -0.40
CA LEU A 7 -13.68 17.59 -0.86
C LEU A 7 -12.93 17.02 0.37
N PRO A 8 -12.53 15.72 0.35
CA PRO A 8 -11.74 15.18 1.45
C PRO A 8 -10.46 16.00 1.63
N PRO A 9 -9.95 16.11 2.87
CA PRO A 9 -8.76 16.90 3.13
C PRO A 9 -7.60 16.41 2.28
N VAL A 10 -6.97 17.32 1.56
CA VAL A 10 -5.73 17.05 0.83
C VAL A 10 -4.66 16.86 1.89
N LEU A 11 -4.23 15.62 2.10
CA LEU A 11 -3.14 15.31 3.01
C LEU A 11 -1.81 15.58 2.30
N GLU A 12 -1.33 16.79 2.42
CA GLU A 12 0.01 17.16 1.99
C GLU A 12 1.02 16.66 3.01
N ARG A 13 1.66 15.54 2.71
CA ARG A 13 2.65 14.90 3.60
C ARG A 13 3.80 14.34 2.78
N TYR A 14 5.00 14.48 3.32
CA TYR A 14 6.12 13.69 2.84
C TYR A 14 5.90 12.22 3.19
N GLU A 15 6.15 11.35 2.22
CA GLU A 15 6.26 9.90 2.40
C GLU A 15 7.69 9.51 2.00
N LEU A 16 8.59 9.48 2.97
CA LEU A 16 9.98 9.08 2.79
C LEU A 16 10.06 7.57 2.95
N LYS A 17 10.67 6.90 1.99
CA LYS A 17 10.84 5.43 2.03
C LYS A 17 12.29 5.06 1.87
N TYR A 18 12.66 4.08 2.67
CA TYR A 18 14.00 3.51 2.70
C TYR A 18 13.89 2.00 2.69
N MET A 19 14.78 1.34 1.96
CA MET A 19 14.96 -0.10 2.09
C MET A 19 16.13 -0.32 3.04
N ILE A 20 15.89 -1.09 4.08
CA ILE A 20 16.88 -1.34 5.14
C ILE A 20 17.09 -2.83 5.37
N PRO A 21 18.28 -3.26 5.80
CA PRO A 21 18.51 -4.61 6.28
C PRO A 21 17.69 -4.91 7.53
N ILE A 22 17.36 -6.18 7.76
CA ILE A 22 16.59 -6.59 8.93
C ILE A 22 17.29 -6.28 10.26
N GLU A 23 18.60 -6.33 10.29
CA GLU A 23 19.43 -6.00 11.43
C GLU A 23 19.38 -4.53 11.86
N TYR A 24 18.88 -3.64 10.99
CA TYR A 24 18.67 -2.23 11.33
C TYR A 24 17.35 -1.98 12.08
N VAL A 25 16.46 -2.97 12.12
CA VAL A 25 15.11 -2.80 12.71
C VAL A 25 15.20 -2.46 14.19
N GLU A 26 15.97 -3.20 14.98
CA GLU A 26 16.08 -2.93 16.41
C GLU A 26 16.90 -1.67 16.72
N PRO A 27 18.08 -1.42 16.12
CA PRO A 27 18.80 -0.15 16.33
C PRO A 27 17.97 1.10 15.95
N ILE A 28 17.20 1.03 14.87
CA ILE A 28 16.30 2.13 14.49
C ILE A 28 15.14 2.24 15.49
N THR A 29 14.59 1.11 15.96
CA THR A 29 13.54 1.10 16.97
C THR A 29 14.03 1.76 18.27
N ASP A 30 15.21 1.41 18.74
CA ASP A 30 15.82 2.01 19.92
C ASP A 30 15.98 3.53 19.78
N PHE A 31 16.47 3.97 18.63
CA PHE A 31 16.62 5.41 18.36
C PHE A 31 15.25 6.13 18.37
N ILE A 32 14.26 5.61 17.62
CA ILE A 32 12.96 6.29 17.50
C ILE A 32 12.12 6.22 18.76
N SER A 33 12.37 5.25 19.65
CA SER A 33 11.66 5.10 20.94
C SER A 33 11.84 6.31 21.85
N LEU A 34 12.86 7.14 21.62
CA LEU A 34 13.03 8.42 22.33
C LEU A 34 12.00 9.48 21.92
N TYR A 35 11.38 9.33 20.77
CA TYR A 35 10.50 10.32 20.13
C TYR A 35 9.11 9.76 19.78
N CYS A 36 8.96 8.45 19.75
CA CYS A 36 7.77 7.76 19.26
C CYS A 36 7.31 6.65 20.20
N SER A 37 6.01 6.42 20.23
CA SER A 37 5.40 5.24 20.85
C SER A 37 4.82 4.32 19.80
N LEU A 38 4.71 3.03 20.11
CA LEU A 38 4.03 2.05 19.25
C LEU A 38 2.59 2.47 18.96
N ASP A 39 2.07 2.13 17.79
CA ASP A 39 0.64 2.25 17.53
C ASP A 39 -0.12 1.11 18.23
N TYR A 40 -1.44 1.28 18.38
CA TYR A 40 -2.31 0.30 19.05
C TYR A 40 -2.16 -1.13 18.50
N HIS A 41 -2.06 -1.29 17.19
CA HIS A 41 -1.93 -2.62 16.58
C HIS A 41 -0.59 -3.27 16.91
N SER A 42 0.48 -2.50 16.93
CA SER A 42 1.80 -3.01 17.33
C SER A 42 1.85 -3.36 18.81
N GLU A 43 1.26 -2.53 19.69
CA GLU A 43 1.19 -2.80 21.13
C GLU A 43 0.45 -4.12 21.40
N THR A 44 -0.64 -4.40 20.68
CA THR A 44 -1.41 -5.64 20.84
C THR A 44 -0.69 -6.87 20.28
N ALA A 45 0.30 -6.70 19.40
CA ALA A 45 1.09 -7.77 18.79
C ALA A 45 2.39 -8.07 19.57
N LYS A 46 2.41 -7.91 20.89
CA LYS A 46 3.59 -8.09 21.73
C LYS A 46 4.23 -9.48 21.58
N ALA A 47 3.41 -10.53 21.44
CA ALA A 47 3.88 -11.91 21.27
C ALA A 47 4.70 -12.11 19.99
N ASP A 48 4.44 -11.30 18.95
CA ASP A 48 5.11 -11.33 17.65
C ASP A 48 6.14 -10.19 17.51
N ASN A 49 6.78 -9.85 18.61
CA ASN A 49 7.76 -8.76 18.67
C ASN A 49 7.21 -7.42 18.13
N TYR A 50 5.96 -7.11 18.48
CA TYR A 50 5.22 -5.90 18.07
C TYR A 50 4.96 -5.78 16.56
N PHE A 51 5.13 -6.84 15.79
CA PHE A 51 4.75 -6.91 14.39
C PHE A 51 3.37 -7.53 14.21
N TYR A 52 2.48 -6.87 13.50
CA TYR A 52 1.18 -7.40 13.13
C TYR A 52 1.08 -7.62 11.61
N SER A 53 0.34 -8.64 11.22
CA SER A 53 0.13 -8.97 9.82
C SER A 53 -0.77 -7.96 9.11
N VAL A 54 -0.38 -7.59 7.90
CA VAL A 54 -1.18 -6.76 6.99
C VAL A 54 -1.31 -7.47 5.66
N ASN A 55 -2.56 -7.75 5.26
CA ASN A 55 -2.88 -8.36 3.99
C ASN A 55 -3.54 -7.31 3.07
N SER A 56 -3.16 -7.26 1.81
CA SER A 56 -3.74 -6.32 0.84
C SER A 56 -3.91 -6.97 -0.51
N LEU A 57 -5.16 -7.05 -0.97
CA LEU A 57 -5.53 -7.46 -2.31
C LEU A 57 -5.57 -6.22 -3.20
N TYR A 58 -4.70 -6.15 -4.19
CA TYR A 58 -4.65 -5.06 -5.15
C TYR A 58 -5.46 -5.39 -6.39
N PHE A 59 -6.17 -4.35 -6.86
CA PHE A 59 -6.97 -4.40 -8.08
C PHE A 59 -6.33 -3.57 -9.18
N ASP A 60 -6.50 -4.03 -10.41
CA ASP A 60 -6.17 -3.27 -11.61
C ASP A 60 -7.13 -3.66 -12.74
N THR A 61 -7.08 -2.93 -13.83
CA THR A 61 -7.79 -3.29 -15.05
C THR A 61 -7.24 -4.61 -15.63
N PRO A 62 -7.98 -5.30 -16.52
CA PRO A 62 -7.47 -6.49 -17.19
C PRO A 62 -6.11 -6.30 -17.88
N ARG A 63 -5.84 -5.07 -18.33
CA ARG A 63 -4.61 -4.70 -19.05
C ARG A 63 -3.56 -4.01 -18.18
N TYR A 64 -3.70 -4.00 -16.84
CA TYR A 64 -2.76 -3.39 -15.90
C TYR A 64 -2.54 -1.88 -16.12
N GLU A 65 -3.59 -1.14 -16.42
CA GLU A 65 -3.47 0.31 -16.73
C GLU A 65 -2.97 1.12 -15.51
N PHE A 66 -3.37 0.78 -14.27
CA PHE A 66 -2.88 1.48 -13.09
C PHE A 66 -1.38 1.23 -12.86
N LEU A 67 -0.91 0.00 -13.12
CA LEU A 67 0.52 -0.34 -13.09
C LEU A 67 1.30 0.42 -14.16
N LYS A 68 0.80 0.44 -15.39
CA LYS A 68 1.42 1.17 -16.51
C LYS A 68 1.54 2.67 -16.23
N GLN A 69 0.46 3.29 -15.73
CA GLN A 69 0.48 4.70 -15.29
C GLN A 69 1.56 4.96 -14.25
N ARG A 70 1.73 4.02 -13.31
CA ARG A 70 2.74 4.13 -12.27
C ARG A 70 4.17 4.00 -12.84
N ILE A 71 4.43 3.00 -13.70
CA ILE A 71 5.74 2.78 -14.33
C ILE A 71 6.12 3.97 -15.22
N ALA A 72 5.15 4.49 -15.99
CA ALA A 72 5.33 5.66 -16.84
C ALA A 72 5.46 6.98 -16.05
N GLY A 73 5.37 6.94 -14.71
CA GLY A 73 5.49 8.14 -13.87
C GLY A 73 4.37 9.15 -14.09
N GLN A 74 3.21 8.72 -14.63
CA GLN A 74 2.11 9.63 -14.95
C GLN A 74 1.69 10.46 -13.73
N ALA A 75 1.41 11.73 -13.96
CA ALA A 75 1.01 12.68 -12.93
C ALA A 75 -0.32 12.28 -12.26
N HIS A 76 -1.29 11.79 -13.05
CA HIS A 76 -2.55 11.25 -12.55
C HIS A 76 -2.48 9.72 -12.47
N ARG A 77 -2.65 9.19 -11.27
CA ARG A 77 -2.55 7.74 -11.01
C ARG A 77 -3.55 7.32 -9.96
N VAL A 78 -4.12 6.15 -10.16
CA VAL A 78 -4.99 5.50 -9.19
C VAL A 78 -4.36 4.20 -8.69
N ASN A 79 -4.60 3.87 -7.45
CA ASN A 79 -4.31 2.57 -6.87
C ASN A 79 -5.50 2.18 -6.00
N MET A 80 -6.01 0.97 -6.19
CA MET A 80 -7.17 0.43 -5.49
C MET A 80 -6.81 -0.87 -4.81
N ARG A 81 -7.26 -1.05 -3.57
CA ARG A 81 -7.06 -2.30 -2.83
C ARG A 81 -8.12 -2.52 -1.76
N ALA A 82 -8.31 -3.78 -1.40
CA ALA A 82 -8.94 -4.18 -0.15
C ALA A 82 -7.85 -4.61 0.84
N ARG A 83 -8.04 -4.32 2.13
CA ARG A 83 -7.06 -4.63 3.17
C ARG A 83 -7.72 -5.23 4.39
N THR A 84 -7.02 -6.16 5.04
CA THR A 84 -7.34 -6.66 6.38
C THR A 84 -6.08 -6.73 7.25
N TYR A 85 -6.28 -6.82 8.55
CA TYR A 85 -5.22 -6.91 9.55
C TYR A 85 -5.32 -8.23 10.31
N GLY A 86 -4.16 -8.75 10.76
CA GLY A 86 -4.07 -10.04 11.44
C GLY A 86 -3.87 -11.21 10.46
N ASP A 87 -3.65 -12.40 11.00
CA ASP A 87 -3.35 -13.62 10.23
C ASP A 87 -4.60 -14.34 9.71
N GLY A 88 -5.77 -14.06 10.27
CA GLY A 88 -7.06 -14.56 9.81
C GLY A 88 -7.81 -13.56 8.96
N SER A 89 -8.65 -14.05 8.04
CA SER A 89 -9.62 -13.20 7.34
C SER A 89 -10.74 -12.83 8.31
N LYS A 90 -10.56 -11.73 9.01
CA LYS A 90 -11.55 -11.21 9.95
C LYS A 90 -11.88 -9.77 9.63
N PRO A 91 -13.17 -9.39 9.66
CA PRO A 91 -13.56 -7.99 9.50
C PRO A 91 -13.07 -7.14 10.67
N PRO A 92 -13.00 -5.82 10.51
CA PRO A 92 -13.44 -5.11 9.30
C PRO A 92 -12.41 -5.20 8.17
N TYR A 93 -12.93 -5.22 6.93
CA TYR A 93 -12.12 -5.04 5.74
C TYR A 93 -12.13 -3.57 5.33
N PHE A 94 -11.11 -3.14 4.63
CA PHE A 94 -10.96 -1.74 4.25
C PHE A 94 -10.75 -1.61 2.74
N LEU A 95 -11.71 -0.97 2.07
CA LEU A 95 -11.51 -0.50 0.70
C LEU A 95 -10.68 0.78 0.72
N GLU A 96 -9.62 0.82 -0.04
CA GLU A 96 -8.74 1.98 -0.10
C GLU A 96 -8.48 2.40 -1.54
N ILE A 97 -8.67 3.68 -1.82
CA ILE A 97 -8.28 4.34 -3.06
C ILE A 97 -7.20 5.34 -2.74
N LYS A 98 -6.10 5.29 -3.49
CA LYS A 98 -5.05 6.32 -3.47
C LYS A 98 -4.98 6.95 -4.86
N GLN A 99 -5.33 8.22 -4.96
CA GLN A 99 -5.25 9.01 -6.20
C GLN A 99 -4.13 10.04 -6.09
N ARG A 100 -3.26 10.08 -7.07
CA ARG A 100 -2.34 11.19 -7.29
C ARG A 100 -2.95 12.14 -8.32
N MET A 101 -2.89 13.46 -8.08
CA MET A 101 -3.74 14.45 -8.76
C MET A 101 -2.94 15.40 -9.68
N GLY A 102 -1.80 14.98 -10.19
CA GLY A 102 -1.03 15.81 -11.13
C GLY A 102 -0.16 16.88 -10.48
N ILE A 103 -0.57 17.45 -9.37
CA ILE A 103 0.23 18.40 -8.60
C ILE A 103 1.24 17.61 -7.76
N PRO A 104 2.55 17.96 -7.79
CA PRO A 104 3.53 17.31 -6.94
C PRO A 104 3.13 17.33 -5.47
N GLY A 105 3.19 16.16 -4.80
CA GLY A 105 2.81 16.04 -3.39
C GLY A 105 1.33 15.78 -3.12
N VAL A 106 0.42 16.16 -4.00
CA VAL A 106 -1.02 16.00 -3.77
C VAL A 106 -1.47 14.56 -3.96
N VAL A 107 -1.89 13.94 -2.84
CA VAL A 107 -2.44 12.59 -2.81
C VAL A 107 -3.77 12.59 -2.07
N ARG A 108 -4.84 12.18 -2.74
CA ARG A 108 -6.14 11.93 -2.10
C ARG A 108 -6.25 10.47 -1.70
N LYS A 109 -6.69 10.25 -0.47
CA LYS A 109 -6.93 8.91 0.07
C LYS A 109 -8.38 8.79 0.52
N TYR A 110 -9.03 7.76 0.03
CA TYR A 110 -10.39 7.42 0.43
C TYR A 110 -10.34 6.04 1.06
N ARG A 111 -11.07 5.87 2.15
CA ARG A 111 -11.17 4.60 2.85
C ARG A 111 -12.61 4.39 3.29
N ALA A 112 -13.11 3.19 3.04
CA ALA A 112 -14.38 2.70 3.55
C ALA A 112 -14.19 1.37 4.28
N THR A 113 -14.98 1.17 5.32
CA THR A 113 -15.05 -0.08 6.07
C THR A 113 -16.09 -0.99 5.44
N VAL A 114 -15.80 -2.29 5.36
CA VAL A 114 -16.68 -3.32 4.80
C VAL A 114 -16.82 -4.43 5.82
N ALA A 115 -18.05 -4.84 6.09
CA ALA A 115 -18.36 -5.97 6.95
C ALA A 115 -18.12 -7.31 6.21
N ASP A 116 -18.07 -8.40 6.96
CA ASP A 116 -17.81 -9.73 6.39
C ASP A 116 -18.89 -10.16 5.41
N GLU A 117 -20.14 -9.91 5.75
CA GLU A 117 -21.32 -10.22 4.94
C GLU A 117 -21.41 -9.39 3.63
N GLU A 118 -20.74 -8.24 3.59
CA GLU A 118 -20.67 -7.41 2.39
C GLU A 118 -19.54 -7.86 1.44
N TRP A 119 -18.52 -8.55 1.94
CA TRP A 119 -17.36 -8.98 1.17
C TRP A 119 -17.50 -10.43 0.67
N PRO A 120 -17.22 -10.74 -0.60
CA PRO A 120 -16.88 -9.82 -1.71
C PRO A 120 -18.08 -9.32 -2.51
N SER A 121 -19.33 -9.56 -2.01
CA SER A 121 -20.59 -9.33 -2.72
C SER A 121 -20.71 -7.92 -3.27
N LEU A 122 -20.14 -6.92 -2.55
CA LEU A 122 -20.13 -5.54 -3.03
C LEU A 122 -19.45 -5.35 -4.41
N LEU A 123 -18.54 -6.27 -4.81
CA LEU A 123 -17.86 -6.22 -6.11
C LEU A 123 -18.37 -7.23 -7.12
N THR A 124 -19.06 -8.28 -6.65
CA THR A 124 -19.44 -9.43 -7.48
C THR A 124 -20.95 -9.53 -7.73
N ASP A 125 -21.76 -8.95 -6.86
CA ASP A 125 -23.23 -8.94 -7.02
C ASP A 125 -23.70 -7.62 -7.65
N PRO A 126 -24.26 -7.65 -8.87
CA PRO A 126 -24.79 -6.44 -9.51
C PRO A 126 -25.98 -5.82 -8.79
N ASN A 127 -26.64 -6.58 -7.90
CA ASN A 127 -27.77 -6.12 -7.09
C ASN A 127 -27.35 -5.61 -5.71
N PHE A 128 -26.06 -5.63 -5.38
CA PHE A 128 -25.58 -5.15 -4.10
C PHE A 128 -26.05 -3.71 -3.81
N ARG A 129 -26.46 -3.47 -2.58
CA ARG A 129 -26.86 -2.15 -2.08
C ARG A 129 -26.04 -1.80 -0.85
N ILE A 130 -25.49 -0.61 -0.83
CA ILE A 130 -24.78 -0.07 0.33
C ILE A 130 -25.77 0.10 1.47
N ALA A 131 -25.41 -0.33 2.66
CA ALA A 131 -26.27 -0.31 3.83
C ALA A 131 -26.70 1.12 4.21
N ASP A 132 -27.96 1.31 4.57
CA ASP A 132 -28.47 2.61 5.02
C ASP A 132 -27.89 3.04 6.37
N THR A 133 -27.33 2.08 7.12
CA THR A 133 -26.66 2.30 8.41
C THR A 133 -25.27 2.94 8.27
N ASP A 134 -24.69 2.92 7.07
CA ASP A 134 -23.40 3.56 6.84
C ASP A 134 -23.47 5.09 7.03
N SER A 135 -22.43 5.66 7.62
CA SER A 135 -22.30 7.11 7.68
C SER A 135 -22.23 7.71 6.26
N ALA A 136 -22.59 8.98 6.11
CA ALA A 136 -22.54 9.64 4.81
C ALA A 136 -21.14 9.56 4.17
N LYS A 137 -20.08 9.62 4.98
CA LYS A 137 -18.69 9.50 4.53
C LYS A 137 -18.36 8.07 4.07
N GLU A 138 -18.75 7.05 4.84
CA GLU A 138 -18.54 5.64 4.48
C GLU A 138 -19.28 5.32 3.18
N ARG A 139 -20.53 5.71 3.07
CA ARG A 139 -21.36 5.56 1.87
C ARG A 139 -20.68 6.21 0.66
N ALA A 140 -20.30 7.47 0.75
CA ALA A 140 -19.64 8.19 -0.37
C ALA A 140 -18.32 7.52 -0.79
N ASN A 141 -17.55 6.98 0.15
CA ASN A 141 -16.30 6.29 -0.15
C ASN A 141 -16.54 4.90 -0.79
N LYS A 142 -17.56 4.14 -0.31
CA LYS A 142 -17.99 2.88 -0.94
C LYS A 142 -18.50 3.15 -2.37
N GLU A 143 -19.36 4.14 -2.57
CA GLU A 143 -19.85 4.54 -3.89
C GLU A 143 -18.73 4.93 -4.85
N LEU A 144 -17.75 5.71 -4.38
CA LEU A 144 -16.59 6.08 -5.18
C LEU A 144 -15.79 4.84 -5.59
N PHE A 145 -15.57 3.90 -4.65
CA PHE A 145 -14.85 2.66 -4.94
C PHE A 145 -15.58 1.83 -5.99
N LEU A 146 -16.88 1.61 -5.81
CA LEU A 146 -17.71 0.84 -6.76
C LEU A 146 -17.77 1.50 -8.13
N ARG A 147 -17.95 2.82 -8.20
CA ARG A 147 -17.95 3.55 -9.46
C ARG A 147 -16.62 3.38 -10.21
N LEU A 148 -15.48 3.50 -9.53
CA LEU A 148 -14.17 3.28 -10.14
C LEU A 148 -13.95 1.81 -10.52
N ALA A 149 -14.44 0.88 -9.72
CA ALA A 149 -14.39 -0.55 -10.00
C ALA A 149 -15.10 -0.89 -11.30
N ILE A 150 -16.33 -0.43 -11.44
CA ILE A 150 -17.16 -0.67 -12.62
C ILE A 150 -16.58 0.04 -13.85
N SER A 151 -16.26 1.35 -13.73
CA SER A 151 -15.79 2.15 -14.88
C SER A 151 -14.44 1.68 -15.44
N ASN A 152 -13.63 1.02 -14.64
CA ASN A 152 -12.34 0.48 -15.06
C ASN A 152 -12.34 -1.04 -15.21
N ALA A 153 -13.48 -1.70 -14.98
CA ALA A 153 -13.60 -3.16 -15.00
C ALA A 153 -12.47 -3.83 -14.19
N ILE A 154 -12.25 -3.35 -12.95
CA ILE A 154 -11.13 -3.85 -12.14
C ILE A 154 -11.35 -5.30 -11.74
N GLU A 155 -10.25 -6.01 -11.61
CA GLU A 155 -10.20 -7.39 -11.14
C GLU A 155 -9.06 -7.57 -10.12
N PRO A 156 -9.11 -8.59 -9.25
CA PRO A 156 -7.99 -8.95 -8.38
C PRO A 156 -6.73 -9.22 -9.19
N LYS A 157 -5.58 -8.80 -8.72
CA LYS A 157 -4.29 -9.02 -9.40
C LYS A 157 -3.25 -9.63 -8.50
N ILE A 158 -3.00 -9.00 -7.35
CA ILE A 158 -1.93 -9.39 -6.43
C ILE A 158 -2.42 -9.31 -4.99
N LEU A 159 -2.27 -10.41 -4.28
CA LEU A 159 -2.34 -10.43 -2.83
C LEU A 159 -0.92 -10.21 -2.27
N THR A 160 -0.77 -9.28 -1.34
CA THR A 160 0.47 -9.07 -0.59
C THR A 160 0.23 -9.27 0.89
N LYS A 161 1.18 -9.93 1.57
CA LYS A 161 1.22 -10.08 3.02
C LYS A 161 2.56 -9.55 3.53
N TYR A 162 2.56 -8.88 4.68
CA TYR A 162 3.77 -8.43 5.36
C TYR A 162 3.51 -8.22 6.84
N GLN A 163 4.58 -8.20 7.61
CA GLN A 163 4.55 -7.90 9.04
C GLN A 163 4.89 -6.42 9.23
N ARG A 164 4.08 -5.71 10.00
CA ARG A 164 4.25 -4.27 10.25
C ARG A 164 4.45 -3.97 11.72
N ARG A 165 5.48 -3.19 12.03
CA ARG A 165 5.66 -2.48 13.29
C ARG A 165 5.49 -0.99 13.00
N ALA A 166 4.64 -0.30 13.77
CA ALA A 166 4.29 1.10 13.50
C ALA A 166 4.37 1.94 14.77
N PHE A 167 4.78 3.20 14.58
CA PHE A 167 4.98 4.17 15.65
C PHE A 167 4.35 5.50 15.29
N PHE A 168 3.92 6.23 16.32
CA PHE A 168 3.53 7.64 16.22
C PHE A 168 4.44 8.48 17.08
N SER A 169 4.82 9.66 16.59
CA SER A 169 5.57 10.64 17.39
C SER A 169 4.74 11.10 18.59
N THR A 170 5.42 11.25 19.71
CA THR A 170 4.88 11.81 20.95
C THR A 170 5.34 13.26 21.17
N VAL A 171 6.25 13.74 20.33
CA VAL A 171 6.88 15.06 20.46
C VAL A 171 6.57 15.99 19.29
N ASP A 172 6.10 15.46 18.17
CA ASP A 172 5.74 16.23 16.98
C ASP A 172 4.23 16.20 16.74
N GLU A 173 3.68 17.19 16.07
CA GLU A 173 2.27 17.26 15.72
C GLU A 173 1.84 16.04 14.87
N TYR A 174 2.66 15.68 13.90
CA TYR A 174 2.45 14.47 13.10
C TYR A 174 3.74 13.90 12.52
N VAL A 175 4.19 12.80 13.07
CA VAL A 175 5.13 11.88 12.43
C VAL A 175 4.66 10.46 12.67
N ARG A 176 4.68 9.66 11.62
CA ARG A 176 4.42 8.23 11.69
C ARG A 176 5.57 7.46 11.04
N VAL A 177 6.12 6.51 11.78
CA VAL A 177 7.15 5.59 11.29
C VAL A 177 6.53 4.19 11.16
N THR A 178 6.80 3.49 10.05
CA THR A 178 6.39 2.09 9.88
C THR A 178 7.54 1.28 9.30
N MET A 179 7.72 0.08 9.82
CA MET A 179 8.66 -0.92 9.32
C MET A 179 7.84 -2.11 8.80
N ASP A 180 7.98 -2.42 7.52
CA ASP A 180 7.30 -3.54 6.88
C ASP A 180 8.33 -4.61 6.52
N ALA A 181 8.27 -5.73 7.23
CA ALA A 181 9.17 -6.87 7.09
C ALA A 181 8.44 -8.12 6.58
N ASN A 182 9.17 -9.17 6.26
CA ASN A 182 8.64 -10.48 5.85
C ASN A 182 7.59 -10.34 4.73
N MET A 183 7.92 -9.57 3.71
CA MET A 183 7.01 -9.30 2.61
C MET A 183 6.85 -10.54 1.73
N GLN A 184 5.59 -10.83 1.43
CA GLN A 184 5.18 -11.94 0.56
C GLN A 184 4.16 -11.45 -0.45
N TYR A 185 4.07 -12.14 -1.57
CA TYR A 185 3.09 -11.85 -2.61
C TYR A 185 2.60 -13.14 -3.27
N ARG A 186 1.44 -13.05 -3.91
CA ARG A 186 0.88 -14.07 -4.77
C ARG A 186 0.03 -13.44 -5.86
N LYS A 187 0.12 -13.92 -7.10
CA LYS A 187 -0.86 -13.60 -8.14
C LYS A 187 -2.23 -14.10 -7.68
N GLN A 188 -3.25 -13.28 -7.84
CA GLN A 188 -4.58 -13.53 -7.29
C GLN A 188 -5.65 -13.21 -8.33
N ASP A 189 -6.57 -14.13 -8.53
CA ASP A 189 -7.73 -14.01 -9.42
C ASP A 189 -9.07 -14.13 -8.68
N ASP A 190 -9.01 -14.44 -7.39
CA ASP A 190 -10.14 -14.47 -6.47
C ASP A 190 -10.12 -13.30 -5.47
N TYR A 191 -11.17 -13.17 -4.67
CA TYR A 191 -11.33 -12.08 -3.70
C TYR A 191 -10.86 -12.45 -2.29
N ALA A 192 -10.14 -13.55 -2.09
CA ALA A 192 -9.60 -13.90 -0.78
C ALA A 192 -8.58 -12.84 -0.32
N LEU A 193 -8.77 -12.32 0.90
CA LEU A 193 -7.92 -11.29 1.50
C LEU A 193 -6.75 -11.88 2.29
N VAL A 194 -6.78 -13.18 2.56
CA VAL A 194 -5.73 -13.90 3.30
C VAL A 194 -5.45 -15.21 2.59
N SER A 195 -4.18 -15.56 2.51
CA SER A 195 -3.75 -16.88 2.06
C SER A 195 -2.70 -17.45 2.99
N THR A 196 -2.79 -18.76 3.20
CA THR A 196 -1.81 -19.54 3.95
C THR A 196 -0.91 -20.39 3.05
N TYR A 197 -1.18 -20.42 1.74
CA TYR A 197 -0.42 -21.21 0.75
C TYR A 197 -0.13 -20.41 -0.51
N GLY A 198 0.89 -20.84 -1.24
CA GLY A 198 1.24 -20.24 -2.53
C GLY A 198 1.75 -18.79 -2.45
N MET A 199 2.16 -18.34 -1.27
CA MET A 199 2.80 -17.03 -1.10
C MET A 199 4.30 -17.15 -1.39
N THR A 200 4.81 -16.26 -2.23
CA THR A 200 6.24 -16.14 -2.54
C THR A 200 6.86 -15.07 -1.66
N ASN A 201 7.97 -15.36 -1.03
CA ASN A 201 8.72 -14.34 -0.26
C ASN A 201 9.40 -13.37 -1.22
N TYR A 202 9.51 -12.11 -0.79
CA TYR A 202 10.47 -11.21 -1.39
C TYR A 202 11.86 -11.70 -0.99
N ASP A 203 12.60 -12.19 -1.97
CA ASP A 203 14.00 -12.53 -1.84
C ASP A 203 14.90 -11.33 -2.20
N ASN A 204 16.20 -11.51 -2.01
CA ASN A 204 17.17 -10.47 -2.34
C ASN A 204 17.20 -10.16 -3.83
N GLU A 205 16.95 -11.15 -4.71
CA GLU A 205 16.90 -10.93 -6.16
C GLU A 205 15.68 -10.10 -6.55
N THR A 206 14.51 -10.38 -5.98
CA THR A 206 13.28 -9.60 -6.18
C THR A 206 13.49 -8.14 -5.76
N ILE A 207 14.14 -7.94 -4.63
CA ILE A 207 14.41 -6.61 -4.08
C ILE A 207 15.53 -5.94 -4.87
N TYR A 208 16.58 -6.66 -5.24
CA TYR A 208 17.71 -6.17 -6.03
C TYR A 208 17.29 -5.72 -7.43
N ALA A 209 16.37 -6.42 -8.09
CA ALA A 209 15.81 -6.00 -9.38
C ALA A 209 15.13 -4.62 -9.33
N VAL A 210 14.73 -4.16 -8.14
CA VAL A 210 14.06 -2.88 -7.90
C VAL A 210 14.98 -1.89 -7.16
N ASN A 211 15.98 -2.39 -6.46
CA ASN A 211 16.89 -1.66 -5.58
C ASN A 211 18.33 -2.09 -5.77
N THR A 212 19.26 -1.17 -5.59
CA THR A 212 20.71 -1.45 -5.66
C THR A 212 21.30 -2.02 -4.36
N ALA A 213 20.50 -2.26 -3.32
CA ALA A 213 20.97 -2.79 -2.04
C ALA A 213 20.54 -4.25 -1.89
N SER A 214 21.50 -5.18 -1.93
CA SER A 214 21.28 -6.62 -1.95
C SER A 214 20.63 -7.20 -0.68
N ASP A 215 20.78 -6.53 0.47
CA ASP A 215 20.37 -7.08 1.78
C ASP A 215 19.18 -6.34 2.42
N ALA A 216 18.62 -5.38 1.68
CA ALA A 216 17.56 -4.53 2.18
C ALA A 216 16.19 -5.16 1.96
N ASN A 217 15.66 -5.85 2.96
CA ASN A 217 14.40 -6.61 2.92
C ASN A 217 13.28 -6.00 3.77
N VAL A 218 13.52 -4.88 4.44
CA VAL A 218 12.54 -4.15 5.25
C VAL A 218 12.28 -2.78 4.64
N VAL A 219 10.99 -2.42 4.52
CA VAL A 219 10.58 -1.08 4.08
C VAL A 219 10.35 -0.21 5.30
N LEU A 220 11.27 0.71 5.56
CA LEU A 220 11.07 1.81 6.50
C LEU A 220 10.35 2.96 5.78
N GLU A 221 9.19 3.36 6.27
CA GLU A 221 8.44 4.51 5.76
C GLU A 221 8.22 5.54 6.87
N ILE A 222 8.65 6.78 6.62
CA ILE A 222 8.45 7.91 7.52
C ILE A 222 7.49 8.89 6.84
N LYS A 223 6.43 9.25 7.56
CA LYS A 223 5.45 10.26 7.13
C LYS A 223 5.52 11.44 8.07
N CYS A 224 5.69 12.64 7.52
CA CYS A 224 5.67 13.89 8.26
C CYS A 224 4.97 14.99 7.45
N ASN A 225 4.61 16.09 8.09
CA ASN A 225 4.04 17.25 7.43
C ASN A 225 5.04 17.86 6.44
N ILE A 226 4.52 18.46 5.36
CA ILE A 226 5.37 19.20 4.41
C ILE A 226 5.93 20.44 5.09
N GLY A 227 7.25 20.65 4.92
CA GLY A 227 7.96 21.79 5.51
C GLY A 227 8.34 21.60 6.99
N GLU A 228 7.93 20.52 7.63
CA GLU A 228 8.13 20.29 9.07
C GLU A 228 8.81 18.92 9.30
N VAL A 229 9.93 18.66 8.62
CA VAL A 229 10.70 17.45 8.90
C VAL A 229 11.45 17.62 10.21
N PRO A 230 11.13 16.84 11.26
CA PRO A 230 11.77 17.00 12.57
C PRO A 230 13.28 16.73 12.49
N GLN A 231 14.04 17.41 13.35
CA GLN A 231 15.48 17.26 13.40
C GLN A 231 15.93 15.83 13.71
N TRP A 232 15.19 15.11 14.56
CA TRP A 232 15.49 13.71 14.88
C TRP A 232 15.33 12.78 13.66
N VAL A 233 14.39 13.09 12.73
CA VAL A 233 14.26 12.34 11.46
C VAL A 233 15.49 12.54 10.59
N LEU A 234 16.02 13.76 10.50
CA LEU A 234 17.25 14.05 9.77
C LEU A 234 18.45 13.35 10.44
N SER A 235 18.50 13.35 11.77
CA SER A 235 19.54 12.64 12.54
C SER A 235 19.47 11.13 12.31
N LEU A 236 18.26 10.54 12.28
CA LEU A 236 18.06 9.14 11.96
C LEU A 236 18.59 8.80 10.56
N VAL A 237 18.20 9.60 9.56
CA VAL A 237 18.62 9.39 8.17
C VAL A 237 20.14 9.44 8.04
N ASN A 238 20.78 10.40 8.71
CA ASN A 238 22.24 10.55 8.68
C ASN A 238 22.96 9.45 9.45
N LEU A 239 22.47 9.08 10.66
CA LEU A 239 23.08 8.07 11.51
C LEU A 239 23.15 6.69 10.84
N PHE A 240 22.07 6.32 10.17
CA PHE A 240 21.95 5.03 9.48
C PHE A 240 22.25 5.11 7.98
N GLU A 241 22.75 6.25 7.49
CA GLU A 241 23.07 6.49 6.06
C GLU A 241 21.95 6.10 5.11
N LEU A 242 20.70 6.40 5.50
CA LEU A 242 19.50 5.95 4.79
C LEU A 242 19.39 6.64 3.43
N LYS A 243 19.25 5.86 2.37
CA LYS A 243 19.04 6.36 1.01
C LYS A 243 17.58 6.25 0.61
N GLN A 244 16.92 7.38 0.35
CA GLN A 244 15.53 7.42 -0.05
C GLN A 244 15.33 6.70 -1.39
N GLN A 245 14.31 5.84 -1.45
CA GLN A 245 14.01 5.04 -2.63
C GLN A 245 12.51 5.01 -2.92
N ALA A 246 12.16 4.84 -4.21
CA ALA A 246 10.79 4.60 -4.61
C ALA A 246 10.47 3.11 -4.49
N PHE A 247 9.53 2.76 -3.61
CA PHE A 247 9.08 1.38 -3.45
C PHE A 247 7.56 1.27 -3.51
N SER A 248 7.06 0.23 -4.16
CA SER A 248 5.63 -0.06 -4.25
C SER A 248 5.38 -1.56 -4.20
N LYS A 249 4.77 -2.02 -3.11
CA LYS A 249 4.40 -3.43 -2.97
C LYS A 249 3.62 -3.94 -4.18
N TYR A 250 2.62 -3.19 -4.65
CA TYR A 250 1.84 -3.55 -5.82
C TYR A 250 2.71 -3.71 -7.08
N ALA A 251 3.44 -2.64 -7.45
CA ALA A 251 4.23 -2.66 -8.68
C ALA A 251 5.33 -3.73 -8.64
N THR A 252 6.08 -3.80 -7.55
CA THR A 252 7.15 -4.78 -7.38
C THR A 252 6.61 -6.21 -7.46
N SER A 253 5.58 -6.54 -6.66
CA SER A 253 4.97 -7.88 -6.68
C SER A 253 4.43 -8.26 -8.05
N THR A 254 3.75 -7.33 -8.73
CA THR A 254 3.16 -7.61 -10.04
C THR A 254 4.23 -7.84 -11.10
N LEU A 255 5.26 -6.99 -11.13
CA LEU A 255 6.36 -7.12 -12.09
C LEU A 255 7.10 -8.45 -11.91
N VAL A 256 7.46 -8.79 -10.68
CA VAL A 256 8.17 -10.03 -10.38
C VAL A 256 7.30 -11.25 -10.67
N SER A 257 6.03 -11.25 -10.27
CA SER A 257 5.13 -12.39 -10.53
C SER A 257 4.91 -12.66 -12.02
N HIS A 258 4.99 -11.63 -12.87
CA HIS A 258 4.92 -11.79 -14.32
C HIS A 258 6.23 -12.31 -14.91
N VAL A 259 7.35 -11.89 -14.36
CA VAL A 259 8.68 -12.40 -14.77
C VAL A 259 8.83 -13.86 -14.38
N ASP A 260 8.54 -14.21 -13.13
CA ASP A 260 8.66 -15.56 -12.58
C ASP A 260 7.76 -16.57 -13.29
N ASN A 261 6.58 -16.15 -13.75
CA ASN A 261 5.65 -17.01 -14.50
C ASN A 261 5.90 -17.01 -16.02
N GLY A 262 6.94 -16.32 -16.50
CA GLY A 262 7.19 -16.17 -17.94
C GLY A 262 6.17 -15.28 -18.68
N ASP A 263 5.28 -14.63 -17.94
CA ASP A 263 4.26 -13.73 -18.47
C ASP A 263 4.88 -12.34 -18.72
N TRP A 264 5.34 -12.08 -19.93
CA TRP A 264 5.79 -10.74 -20.32
C TRP A 264 4.58 -9.81 -20.58
N PHE A 265 4.07 -9.17 -19.56
CA PHE A 265 2.96 -8.23 -19.73
C PHE A 265 3.31 -7.01 -20.61
N MET A 266 4.61 -6.71 -20.78
CA MET A 266 5.13 -5.68 -21.69
C MET A 266 5.38 -6.19 -23.12
N SER A 267 5.15 -7.48 -23.40
CA SER A 267 5.45 -8.05 -24.72
C SER A 267 4.53 -7.52 -25.84
N SER A 268 3.34 -7.05 -25.49
CA SER A 268 2.45 -6.40 -26.46
C SER A 268 2.97 -5.05 -26.96
N ASP A 269 3.79 -4.35 -26.17
CA ASP A 269 4.33 -3.06 -26.56
C ASP A 269 5.60 -3.18 -27.41
N ARG A 270 6.28 -4.34 -27.40
CA ARG A 270 7.43 -4.58 -28.28
C ARG A 270 7.03 -4.74 -29.75
N LYS A 271 5.85 -5.32 -30.02
CA LYS A 271 5.37 -5.47 -31.41
C LYS A 271 5.05 -4.15 -32.09
N SER A 272 4.69 -3.12 -31.31
CA SER A 272 4.41 -1.80 -31.86
C SER A 272 5.65 -0.95 -32.14
N ARG A 273 6.81 -1.30 -31.55
CA ARG A 273 8.07 -0.55 -31.79
C ARG A 273 8.86 -1.01 -33.03
N HIS A 274 8.52 -2.15 -33.60
CA HIS A 274 9.17 -2.67 -34.83
C HIS A 274 8.41 -2.35 -36.12
N SER A 275 7.30 -1.62 -36.06
CA SER A 275 6.56 -1.21 -37.24
C SER A 275 6.88 0.20 -37.76
N PHE A 276 7.95 0.83 -37.23
CA PHE A 276 8.52 2.07 -37.73
C PHE A 276 10.00 1.87 -38.10
N SER A 277 10.23 1.13 -39.17
CA SER A 277 11.48 1.15 -39.93
C SER A 277 11.16 1.19 -41.42
#